data_6a7f4802431e44edc8abcdd65cb4123a
#
_entry.id   6a7f4802431e44edc8abcdd65cb4123a
#
_cell.length_a   1.000
_cell.length_b   1.000
_cell.length_c   1.000
_cell.angle_alpha   90.00
_cell.angle_beta   90.00
_cell.angle_gamma   90.00
#
_symmetry.space_group_name_H-M   'P 1'
#
loop_
_entity.id
_entity.type
_entity.pdbx_description
1 polymer ?
#
loop_
_entity_poly.entity_id
_entity_poly.type
_entity_poly.pdbx_seq_one_letter_code
_entity_poly.pdbx_strand_id
1 'polypeptide(L)'
;MAKIDLTKYGITGTTEIVYNPSYELLFEEEMKPELEGYDKGQLTELDAVNVMTGIYTGRSPKDKFIVMDENSKDTVWWTSEGYPNDNHPASEETWKAVKDLAVKELSNKRLYVVDAYCGANKDTCMAVRFIMEVAWQAHFVRNMFIKPTEEELETFEPNFIVYTASKAKVDNYKELGLNSETAVVFNITSREQVILNTWYGGEMKKGMFSMMNYYLPLQGIASMHCSANTDMNGENTAIFFGLSGTGKTTLSTDPKRLLIGDDEHGWDDKGVFNFEGGCYAKVINLDKDSEPDIYNAIRRNALLENVTVDENGKIDFADKSVTENTRVSYPIDHIEKIVRPVSSAPEAKNVIFLSADAFGVLPPVSILTPEQTKYYFLSGFTAKLAGTERGITEPTPTFSACFGQAFLELHPTKYAEELVKRMEKSGAKAYLVNTGWNGTGKRISIKDTRGIIDAILDGSVLDAPTKMLPVFNFEIPTELPGVDTGILDPRDTYADPAVWDEKAEDLAKRFIKNFVKYESNEAGKALVAAGPQL
;
A
#
# COMPACT_ATOMS: atom_id res chain seq x y z
N MET A 1 1.72 -35.37 -2.56
CA MET A 1 1.61 -34.06 -3.22
C MET A 1 1.21 -34.27 -4.67
N ALA A 2 0.15 -33.61 -5.12
CA ALA A 2 -0.19 -33.62 -6.55
C ALA A 2 0.98 -33.00 -7.33
N LYS A 3 1.38 -33.66 -8.41
CA LYS A 3 2.45 -33.17 -9.26
C LYS A 3 1.97 -31.92 -9.98
N ILE A 4 2.59 -30.77 -9.71
CA ILE A 4 2.25 -29.51 -10.39
C ILE A 4 2.52 -29.67 -11.90
N ASP A 5 1.50 -29.47 -12.71
CA ASP A 5 1.59 -29.49 -14.17
C ASP A 5 1.56 -28.04 -14.71
N LEU A 6 2.72 -27.56 -15.18
CA LEU A 6 2.86 -26.22 -15.76
C LEU A 6 2.54 -26.19 -17.26
N THR A 7 2.36 -27.34 -17.91
CA THR A 7 2.06 -27.39 -19.35
C THR A 7 0.70 -26.78 -19.67
N LYS A 8 -0.25 -26.82 -18.73
CA LYS A 8 -1.53 -26.15 -18.85
C LYS A 8 -1.44 -24.62 -18.95
N TYR A 9 -0.31 -24.05 -18.53
CA TYR A 9 0.02 -22.64 -18.67
C TYR A 9 0.93 -22.34 -19.87
N GLY A 10 1.23 -23.36 -20.68
CA GLY A 10 2.12 -23.27 -21.84
C GLY A 10 3.62 -23.44 -21.52
N ILE A 11 3.98 -23.58 -20.24
CA ILE A 11 5.39 -23.76 -19.81
C ILE A 11 5.78 -25.23 -19.98
N THR A 12 6.82 -25.48 -20.79
CA THR A 12 7.25 -26.84 -21.16
C THR A 12 8.73 -27.05 -20.83
N GLY A 13 9.15 -28.33 -20.78
CA GLY A 13 10.55 -28.69 -20.56
C GLY A 13 11.09 -28.32 -19.19
N THR A 14 10.23 -28.09 -18.19
CA THR A 14 10.66 -27.79 -16.82
C THR A 14 11.50 -28.92 -16.26
N THR A 15 12.74 -28.62 -15.86
CA THR A 15 13.69 -29.62 -15.35
C THR A 15 13.41 -30.02 -13.92
N GLU A 16 12.95 -29.07 -13.11
CA GLU A 16 12.56 -29.27 -11.71
C GLU A 16 11.59 -28.17 -11.28
N ILE A 17 10.64 -28.51 -10.41
CA ILE A 17 9.74 -27.56 -9.74
C ILE A 17 10.03 -27.61 -8.25
N VAL A 18 10.50 -26.48 -7.69
CA VAL A 18 10.63 -26.28 -6.24
C VAL A 18 9.31 -25.67 -5.77
N TYR A 19 8.45 -26.55 -5.25
CA TYR A 19 7.07 -26.19 -4.88
C TYR A 19 6.96 -25.82 -3.41
N ASN A 20 6.42 -24.65 -3.13
CA ASN A 20 6.23 -24.10 -1.79
C ASN A 20 7.41 -24.35 -0.84
N PRO A 21 8.64 -23.93 -1.23
CA PRO A 21 9.85 -24.22 -0.48
C PRO A 21 9.78 -23.69 0.96
N SER A 22 10.38 -24.42 1.91
CA SER A 22 10.57 -23.93 3.26
C SER A 22 11.55 -22.75 3.30
N TYR A 23 11.57 -22.00 4.40
CA TYR A 23 12.56 -20.93 4.57
C TYR A 23 14.00 -21.44 4.60
N GLU A 24 14.22 -22.62 5.15
CA GLU A 24 15.53 -23.26 5.18
C GLU A 24 16.02 -23.57 3.76
N LEU A 25 15.16 -24.15 2.93
CA LEU A 25 15.47 -24.44 1.54
C LEU A 25 15.69 -23.14 0.74
N LEU A 26 14.85 -22.12 0.95
CA LEU A 26 15.01 -20.82 0.28
C LEU A 26 16.35 -20.17 0.63
N PHE A 27 16.74 -20.21 1.91
CA PHE A 27 18.04 -19.72 2.33
C PHE A 27 19.18 -20.45 1.63
N GLU A 28 19.13 -21.79 1.57
CA GLU A 28 20.13 -22.59 0.83
C GLU A 28 20.18 -22.21 -0.65
N GLU A 29 19.00 -22.06 -1.28
CA GLU A 29 18.89 -21.70 -2.70
C GLU A 29 19.45 -20.30 -3.02
N GLU A 30 19.21 -19.33 -2.16
CA GLU A 30 19.65 -17.93 -2.32
C GLU A 30 21.15 -17.74 -2.10
N MET A 31 21.77 -18.65 -1.35
CA MET A 31 23.17 -18.57 -0.93
C MET A 31 24.09 -19.50 -1.72
N LYS A 32 23.59 -20.18 -2.76
CA LYS A 32 24.41 -21.08 -3.59
C LYS A 32 25.60 -20.34 -4.18
N PRO A 33 26.81 -20.93 -4.09
CA PRO A 33 28.05 -20.27 -4.56
C PRO A 33 28.08 -19.95 -6.05
N GLU A 34 27.37 -20.75 -6.85
CA GLU A 34 27.30 -20.62 -8.30
C GLU A 34 26.37 -19.51 -8.79
N LEU A 35 25.60 -18.89 -7.92
CA LEU A 35 24.71 -17.80 -8.29
C LEU A 35 25.49 -16.52 -8.60
N GLU A 36 25.07 -15.83 -9.66
CA GLU A 36 25.66 -14.59 -10.13
C GLU A 36 24.59 -13.48 -10.28
N GLY A 37 25.07 -12.24 -10.33
CA GLY A 37 24.21 -11.08 -10.57
C GLY A 37 23.09 -10.94 -9.54
N TYR A 38 21.89 -10.70 -10.05
CA TYR A 38 20.70 -10.45 -9.21
C TYR A 38 20.04 -11.73 -8.67
N ASP A 39 20.50 -12.91 -9.06
CA ASP A 39 20.06 -14.18 -8.45
C ASP A 39 20.62 -14.39 -7.06
N LYS A 40 21.76 -13.76 -6.77
CA LYS A 40 22.57 -14.02 -5.58
C LYS A 40 22.10 -13.23 -4.36
N GLY A 41 21.89 -13.93 -3.24
CA GLY A 41 21.72 -13.33 -1.93
C GLY A 41 23.04 -13.05 -1.21
N GLN A 42 23.03 -12.10 -0.30
CA GLN A 42 24.11 -11.77 0.61
C GLN A 42 23.64 -11.85 2.04
N LEU A 43 24.31 -12.67 2.86
CA LEU A 43 23.99 -12.78 4.28
C LEU A 43 24.45 -11.52 5.03
N THR A 44 23.59 -11.00 5.89
CA THR A 44 23.86 -9.83 6.72
C THR A 44 24.18 -10.19 8.17
N GLU A 45 24.75 -9.24 8.92
CA GLU A 45 25.02 -9.35 10.36
C GLU A 45 23.76 -9.61 11.21
N LEU A 46 22.56 -9.27 10.68
CA LEU A 46 21.28 -9.52 11.33
C LEU A 46 20.65 -10.87 10.95
N ASP A 47 21.41 -11.74 10.29
CA ASP A 47 20.96 -13.08 9.85
C ASP A 47 19.82 -13.04 8.80
N ALA A 48 19.58 -11.89 8.17
CA ALA A 48 18.69 -11.72 7.03
C ALA A 48 19.48 -11.72 5.73
N VAL A 49 18.87 -12.19 4.64
CA VAL A 49 19.45 -12.13 3.30
C VAL A 49 19.12 -10.78 2.66
N ASN A 50 20.12 -10.16 2.03
CA ASN A 50 19.95 -8.98 1.18
C ASN A 50 20.09 -9.36 -0.28
N VAL A 51 19.24 -8.81 -1.14
CA VAL A 51 19.27 -9.00 -2.60
C VAL A 51 19.24 -7.67 -3.33
N MET A 52 19.72 -7.68 -4.57
CA MET A 52 19.65 -6.52 -5.46
C MET A 52 18.57 -6.75 -6.52
N THR A 53 17.76 -5.73 -6.79
CA THR A 53 16.63 -5.82 -7.74
C THR A 53 16.95 -5.21 -9.11
N GLY A 54 18.22 -4.94 -9.39
CA GLY A 54 18.68 -4.41 -10.66
C GLY A 54 18.39 -2.92 -10.86
N ILE A 55 18.11 -2.54 -12.07
CA ILE A 55 17.85 -1.14 -12.43
C ILE A 55 16.56 -0.60 -11.86
N TYR A 56 15.60 -1.47 -11.55
CA TYR A 56 14.34 -1.11 -10.93
C TYR A 56 14.40 -1.39 -9.42
N THR A 57 14.58 -0.34 -8.64
CA THR A 57 14.57 -0.40 -7.17
C THR A 57 13.22 0.00 -6.57
N GLY A 58 12.20 0.09 -7.40
CA GLY A 58 10.81 0.39 -7.10
C GLY A 58 9.91 -0.09 -8.22
N ARG A 59 8.60 0.05 -8.03
CA ARG A 59 7.62 -0.27 -9.08
C ARG A 59 7.80 0.65 -10.29
N SER A 60 7.35 0.19 -11.45
CA SER A 60 7.32 0.96 -12.68
C SER A 60 5.88 1.23 -13.13
N PRO A 61 5.20 2.27 -12.59
CA PRO A 61 3.82 2.58 -12.96
C PRO A 61 3.62 2.86 -14.45
N LYS A 62 4.65 3.39 -15.10
CA LYS A 62 4.65 3.66 -16.55
C LYS A 62 4.56 2.40 -17.41
N ASP A 63 4.99 1.27 -16.88
CA ASP A 63 5.03 -0.02 -17.56
C ASP A 63 3.88 -0.94 -17.13
N LYS A 64 2.93 -0.42 -16.32
CA LYS A 64 1.70 -1.10 -15.94
C LYS A 64 0.66 -0.96 -17.04
N PHE A 65 0.14 -2.10 -17.49
CA PHE A 65 -0.90 -2.19 -18.51
C PHE A 65 -2.00 -3.17 -18.09
N ILE A 66 -3.22 -2.91 -18.53
CA ILE A 66 -4.38 -3.79 -18.33
C ILE A 66 -4.96 -4.11 -19.69
N VAL A 67 -5.26 -5.36 -19.95
CA VAL A 67 -5.90 -5.77 -21.21
C VAL A 67 -7.29 -5.13 -21.30
N MET A 68 -7.53 -4.41 -22.37
CA MET A 68 -8.83 -3.83 -22.68
C MET A 68 -9.61 -4.81 -23.57
N ASP A 69 -10.55 -5.49 -22.97
CA ASP A 69 -11.45 -6.43 -23.61
C ASP A 69 -12.93 -6.12 -23.32
N GLU A 70 -13.84 -6.96 -23.76
CA GLU A 70 -15.28 -6.76 -23.57
C GLU A 70 -15.70 -6.68 -22.08
N ASN A 71 -14.95 -7.29 -21.16
CA ASN A 71 -15.25 -7.27 -19.73
C ASN A 71 -14.64 -6.07 -18.99
N SER A 72 -13.47 -5.64 -19.41
CA SER A 72 -12.71 -4.59 -18.72
C SER A 72 -12.97 -3.18 -19.27
N LYS A 73 -13.36 -3.04 -20.55
CA LYS A 73 -13.47 -1.75 -21.23
C LYS A 73 -14.39 -0.75 -20.54
N ASP A 74 -15.48 -1.21 -19.94
CA ASP A 74 -16.51 -0.37 -19.32
C ASP A 74 -16.38 -0.30 -17.79
N THR A 75 -15.47 -1.07 -17.18
CA THR A 75 -15.33 -1.15 -15.73
C THR A 75 -14.06 -0.49 -15.22
N VAL A 76 -12.95 -0.59 -15.94
CA VAL A 76 -11.67 -0.02 -15.54
C VAL A 76 -11.67 1.49 -15.70
N TRP A 77 -11.09 2.18 -14.73
CA TRP A 77 -10.84 3.62 -14.79
C TRP A 77 -9.59 3.87 -15.63
N TRP A 78 -9.77 3.95 -16.94
CA TRP A 78 -8.68 4.12 -17.90
C TRP A 78 -8.02 5.50 -17.83
N THR A 79 -6.71 5.52 -18.05
CA THR A 79 -5.98 6.79 -18.19
C THR A 79 -6.49 7.57 -19.39
N SER A 80 -6.59 8.89 -19.25
CA SER A 80 -6.98 9.81 -20.32
C SER A 80 -6.24 11.13 -20.16
N GLU A 81 -6.28 11.96 -21.20
CA GLU A 81 -5.64 13.28 -21.17
C GLU A 81 -6.19 14.18 -20.04
N GLY A 82 -7.51 14.12 -19.78
CA GLY A 82 -8.15 14.89 -18.71
C GLY A 82 -7.96 14.29 -17.32
N TYR A 83 -7.68 12.98 -17.22
CA TYR A 83 -7.60 12.22 -15.96
C TYR A 83 -6.46 11.20 -16.01
N PRO A 84 -5.19 11.66 -16.02
CA PRO A 84 -4.06 10.76 -16.10
C PRO A 84 -3.96 9.86 -14.86
N ASN A 85 -3.80 8.57 -15.11
CA ASN A 85 -3.57 7.55 -14.08
C ASN A 85 -2.71 6.42 -14.66
N ASP A 86 -2.44 5.37 -13.86
CA ASP A 86 -1.54 4.29 -14.25
C ASP A 86 -2.25 3.11 -14.94
N ASN A 87 -3.54 3.22 -15.26
CA ASN A 87 -4.29 2.15 -15.93
C ASN A 87 -4.19 2.33 -17.46
N HIS A 88 -3.05 1.94 -18.02
CA HIS A 88 -2.81 2.00 -19.46
C HIS A 88 -3.46 0.80 -20.15
N PRO A 89 -4.20 1.02 -21.27
CA PRO A 89 -4.81 -0.09 -21.98
C PRO A 89 -3.77 -0.86 -22.82
N ALA A 90 -3.89 -2.19 -22.82
CA ALA A 90 -3.18 -3.07 -23.75
C ALA A 90 -4.18 -3.86 -24.60
N SER A 91 -3.81 -4.16 -25.84
CA SER A 91 -4.61 -5.03 -26.71
C SER A 91 -4.46 -6.51 -26.32
N GLU A 92 -5.40 -7.35 -26.76
CA GLU A 92 -5.28 -8.81 -26.62
C GLU A 92 -4.06 -9.36 -27.37
N GLU A 93 -3.67 -8.74 -28.48
CA GLU A 93 -2.47 -9.08 -29.24
C GLU A 93 -1.19 -8.80 -28.42
N THR A 94 -1.14 -7.61 -27.77
CA THR A 94 -0.04 -7.26 -26.86
C THR A 94 0.02 -8.24 -25.68
N TRP A 95 -1.12 -8.57 -25.08
CA TRP A 95 -1.20 -9.58 -24.03
C TRP A 95 -0.62 -10.92 -24.46
N LYS A 96 -1.05 -11.40 -25.62
CA LYS A 96 -0.55 -12.66 -26.16
C LYS A 96 0.98 -12.63 -26.34
N ALA A 97 1.51 -11.55 -26.90
CA ALA A 97 2.94 -11.41 -27.13
C ALA A 97 3.75 -11.41 -25.82
N VAL A 98 3.35 -10.66 -24.81
CA VAL A 98 4.06 -10.60 -23.52
C VAL A 98 3.93 -11.91 -22.75
N LYS A 99 2.78 -12.58 -22.83
CA LYS A 99 2.59 -13.91 -22.22
C LYS A 99 3.44 -14.98 -22.90
N ASP A 100 3.47 -15.01 -24.22
CA ASP A 100 4.33 -15.95 -24.98
C ASP A 100 5.81 -15.75 -24.63
N LEU A 101 6.24 -14.49 -24.43
CA LEU A 101 7.60 -14.16 -24.03
C LEU A 101 7.91 -14.67 -22.60
N ALA A 102 7.00 -14.47 -21.66
CA ALA A 102 7.13 -14.98 -20.29
C ALA A 102 7.17 -16.52 -20.26
N VAL A 103 6.28 -17.16 -20.98
CA VAL A 103 6.22 -18.63 -21.09
C VAL A 103 7.51 -19.20 -21.72
N LYS A 104 8.03 -18.54 -22.77
CA LYS A 104 9.30 -18.93 -23.39
C LYS A 104 10.46 -18.82 -22.39
N GLU A 105 10.54 -17.71 -21.64
CA GLU A 105 11.59 -17.50 -20.64
C GLU A 105 11.52 -18.55 -19.52
N LEU A 106 10.32 -18.86 -19.04
CA LEU A 106 10.11 -19.81 -17.94
C LEU A 106 10.17 -21.30 -18.38
N SER A 107 10.29 -21.59 -19.67
CA SER A 107 10.39 -22.96 -20.18
C SER A 107 11.84 -23.48 -20.15
N ASN A 108 12.01 -24.80 -20.12
CA ASN A 108 13.29 -25.53 -20.21
C ASN A 108 14.28 -25.19 -19.07
N LYS A 109 13.77 -24.90 -17.88
CA LYS A 109 14.60 -24.60 -16.70
C LYS A 109 13.97 -25.07 -15.40
N ARG A 110 14.70 -24.93 -14.32
CA ARG A 110 14.23 -25.11 -12.95
C ARG A 110 13.42 -23.89 -12.52
N LEU A 111 12.29 -24.11 -11.88
CA LEU A 111 11.37 -23.06 -11.46
C LEU A 111 10.98 -23.19 -9.99
N TYR A 112 10.65 -22.05 -9.41
CA TYR A 112 10.00 -21.94 -8.10
C TYR A 112 8.52 -21.65 -8.31
N VAL A 113 7.67 -22.46 -7.68
CA VAL A 113 6.21 -22.27 -7.72
C VAL A 113 5.72 -22.14 -6.30
N VAL A 114 5.07 -21.01 -6.01
CA VAL A 114 4.48 -20.74 -4.70
C VAL A 114 2.98 -20.54 -4.87
N ASP A 115 2.21 -21.37 -4.19
CA ASP A 115 0.77 -21.23 -4.03
C ASP A 115 0.48 -20.52 -2.70
N ALA A 116 -0.29 -19.44 -2.75
CA ALA A 116 -0.59 -18.61 -1.60
C ALA A 116 -1.96 -17.94 -1.74
N TYR A 117 -2.46 -17.38 -0.63
CA TYR A 117 -3.68 -16.58 -0.64
C TYR A 117 -3.36 -15.09 -0.54
N CYS A 118 -4.10 -14.27 -1.29
CA CYS A 118 -4.22 -12.83 -1.10
C CYS A 118 -5.60 -12.54 -0.50
N GLY A 119 -5.63 -12.09 0.76
CA GLY A 119 -6.85 -11.89 1.53
C GLY A 119 -7.12 -12.99 2.56
N ALA A 120 -7.31 -12.58 3.81
CA ALA A 120 -7.54 -13.50 4.94
C ALA A 120 -8.97 -14.06 4.99
N ASN A 121 -9.94 -13.41 4.34
CA ASN A 121 -11.29 -13.93 4.22
C ASN A 121 -11.35 -14.99 3.13
N LYS A 122 -11.56 -16.25 3.51
CA LYS A 122 -11.56 -17.39 2.57
C LYS A 122 -12.67 -17.32 1.52
N ASP A 123 -13.78 -16.65 1.79
CA ASP A 123 -14.89 -16.54 0.85
C ASP A 123 -14.55 -15.60 -0.33
N THR A 124 -13.57 -14.70 -0.16
CA THR A 124 -13.25 -13.64 -1.13
C THR A 124 -11.75 -13.53 -1.45
N CYS A 125 -10.92 -14.39 -0.86
CA CYS A 125 -9.48 -14.40 -1.16
C CYS A 125 -9.19 -14.82 -2.60
N MET A 126 -8.10 -14.31 -3.14
CA MET A 126 -7.52 -14.88 -4.36
C MET A 126 -6.56 -16.02 -3.99
N ALA A 127 -6.78 -17.17 -4.61
CA ALA A 127 -5.84 -18.28 -4.58
C ALA A 127 -4.85 -18.09 -5.74
N VAL A 128 -3.63 -17.66 -5.42
CA VAL A 128 -2.65 -17.21 -6.41
C VAL A 128 -1.54 -18.24 -6.56
N ARG A 129 -1.22 -18.57 -7.81
CA ARG A 129 -0.01 -19.32 -8.16
C ARG A 129 1.03 -18.39 -8.74
N PHE A 130 2.16 -18.27 -8.06
CA PHE A 130 3.32 -17.53 -8.52
C PHE A 130 4.31 -18.50 -9.16
N ILE A 131 4.71 -18.21 -10.40
CA ILE A 131 5.70 -19.00 -11.17
C ILE A 131 6.90 -18.11 -11.43
N MET A 132 8.06 -18.50 -10.93
CA MET A 132 9.28 -17.67 -10.89
C MET A 132 10.52 -18.51 -11.22
N GLU A 133 11.55 -17.86 -11.72
CA GLU A 133 12.86 -18.46 -11.99
C GLU A 133 13.94 -18.10 -10.94
N VAL A 134 13.63 -17.25 -9.98
CA VAL A 134 14.57 -16.71 -8.97
C VAL A 134 14.13 -17.09 -7.56
N ALA A 135 15.04 -17.70 -6.79
CA ALA A 135 14.76 -18.21 -5.45
C ALA A 135 14.27 -17.12 -4.48
N TRP A 136 14.93 -15.98 -4.42
CA TRP A 136 14.55 -14.92 -3.49
C TRP A 136 13.21 -14.24 -3.83
N GLN A 137 12.76 -14.31 -5.08
CA GLN A 137 11.40 -13.88 -5.43
C GLN A 137 10.35 -14.81 -4.80
N ALA A 138 10.63 -16.12 -4.75
CA ALA A 138 9.79 -17.06 -4.01
C ALA A 138 9.83 -16.78 -2.49
N HIS A 139 10.98 -16.39 -1.95
CA HIS A 139 11.10 -15.95 -0.56
C HIS A 139 10.25 -14.70 -0.29
N PHE A 140 10.31 -13.70 -1.17
CA PHE A 140 9.47 -12.50 -1.09
C PHE A 140 7.98 -12.85 -1.06
N VAL A 141 7.51 -13.72 -1.96
CA VAL A 141 6.12 -14.18 -2.00
C VAL A 141 5.76 -14.91 -0.70
N ARG A 142 6.65 -15.77 -0.20
CA ARG A 142 6.42 -16.48 1.06
C ARG A 142 6.32 -15.54 2.26
N ASN A 143 7.05 -14.43 2.27
CA ASN A 143 6.92 -13.41 3.30
C ASN A 143 5.60 -12.62 3.19
N MET A 144 5.22 -12.25 1.96
CA MET A 144 4.18 -11.25 1.75
C MET A 144 2.76 -11.81 1.63
N PHE A 145 2.58 -13.07 1.24
CA PHE A 145 1.26 -13.65 1.04
C PHE A 145 0.91 -14.67 2.12
N ILE A 146 -0.39 -14.92 2.29
CA ILE A 146 -0.90 -15.84 3.31
C ILE A 146 -0.61 -17.27 2.89
N LYS A 147 0.07 -18.01 3.74
CA LYS A 147 0.46 -19.40 3.50
C LYS A 147 -0.73 -20.32 3.65
N PRO A 148 -1.05 -21.16 2.66
CA PRO A 148 -1.98 -22.26 2.85
C PRO A 148 -1.43 -23.27 3.85
N THR A 149 -2.32 -23.95 4.56
CA THR A 149 -1.95 -25.14 5.35
C THR A 149 -1.57 -26.30 4.43
N GLU A 150 -0.92 -27.34 4.98
CA GLU A 150 -0.59 -28.54 4.19
C GLU A 150 -1.86 -29.21 3.61
N GLU A 151 -2.94 -29.26 4.40
CA GLU A 151 -4.23 -29.77 3.96
C GLU A 151 -4.84 -28.95 2.82
N GLU A 152 -4.78 -27.62 2.90
CA GLU A 152 -5.23 -26.72 1.84
C GLU A 152 -4.43 -26.88 0.55
N LEU A 153 -3.12 -27.17 0.65
CA LEU A 153 -2.26 -27.40 -0.50
C LEU A 153 -2.59 -28.70 -1.26
N GLU A 154 -3.18 -29.70 -0.60
CA GLU A 154 -3.58 -30.95 -1.26
C GLU A 154 -4.69 -30.73 -2.31
N THR A 155 -5.53 -29.75 -2.07
CA THR A 155 -6.68 -29.39 -2.93
C THR A 155 -6.61 -28.00 -3.50
N PHE A 156 -5.42 -27.37 -3.48
CA PHE A 156 -5.26 -25.99 -3.93
C PHE A 156 -5.49 -25.85 -5.43
N GLU A 157 -6.50 -25.06 -5.77
CA GLU A 157 -6.79 -24.67 -7.15
C GLU A 157 -6.62 -23.16 -7.29
N PRO A 158 -5.60 -22.68 -8.03
CA PRO A 158 -5.39 -21.27 -8.22
C PRO A 158 -6.50 -20.66 -9.08
N ASN A 159 -6.96 -19.47 -8.67
CA ASN A 159 -7.88 -18.66 -9.46
C ASN A 159 -7.21 -17.39 -10.02
N PHE A 160 -5.91 -17.23 -9.78
CA PHE A 160 -5.08 -16.18 -10.38
C PHE A 160 -3.63 -16.70 -10.57
N ILE A 161 -3.01 -16.37 -11.72
CA ILE A 161 -1.66 -16.83 -12.05
C ILE A 161 -0.74 -15.63 -12.27
N VAL A 162 0.43 -15.65 -11.65
CA VAL A 162 1.48 -14.63 -11.83
C VAL A 162 2.70 -15.28 -12.47
N TYR A 163 3.08 -14.77 -13.63
CA TYR A 163 4.30 -15.17 -14.35
C TYR A 163 5.37 -14.11 -14.13
N THR A 164 6.43 -14.44 -13.38
CA THR A 164 7.53 -13.53 -13.10
C THR A 164 8.76 -13.98 -13.88
N ALA A 165 8.96 -13.38 -15.05
CA ALA A 165 10.06 -13.68 -15.98
C ALA A 165 11.01 -12.47 -16.08
N SER A 166 11.68 -12.16 -14.97
CA SER A 166 12.51 -10.95 -14.79
C SER A 166 13.67 -10.84 -15.79
N LYS A 167 14.15 -11.97 -16.32
CA LYS A 167 15.27 -12.04 -17.26
C LYS A 167 14.86 -11.77 -18.71
N ALA A 168 13.56 -11.80 -19.02
CA ALA A 168 13.05 -11.50 -20.36
C ALA A 168 12.84 -10.01 -20.58
N LYS A 169 13.02 -9.55 -21.82
CA LYS A 169 12.81 -8.18 -22.27
C LYS A 169 11.86 -8.15 -23.45
N VAL A 170 11.13 -7.06 -23.59
CA VAL A 170 10.25 -6.81 -24.74
C VAL A 170 10.99 -5.94 -25.76
N ASP A 171 11.77 -6.55 -26.64
CA ASP A 171 12.61 -5.83 -27.61
C ASP A 171 11.78 -4.97 -28.58
N ASN A 172 10.63 -5.47 -29.00
CA ASN A 172 9.70 -4.80 -29.92
C ASN A 172 8.56 -4.04 -29.18
N TYR A 173 8.82 -3.51 -28.02
CA TYR A 173 7.81 -2.87 -27.17
C TYR A 173 7.02 -1.76 -27.86
N LYS A 174 7.66 -0.98 -28.76
CA LYS A 174 7.00 0.10 -29.50
C LYS A 174 5.92 -0.41 -30.43
N GLU A 175 6.16 -1.52 -31.10
CA GLU A 175 5.20 -2.16 -32.00
C GLU A 175 3.99 -2.71 -31.23
N LEU A 176 4.21 -3.10 -29.97
CA LEU A 176 3.19 -3.62 -29.06
C LEU A 176 2.45 -2.52 -28.27
N GLY A 177 2.78 -1.23 -28.49
CA GLY A 177 2.17 -0.12 -27.79
C GLY A 177 2.59 0.01 -26.31
N LEU A 178 3.72 -0.61 -25.92
CA LEU A 178 4.28 -0.52 -24.59
C LEU A 178 5.24 0.67 -24.47
N ASN A 179 5.56 1.08 -23.24
CA ASN A 179 6.37 2.26 -22.97
C ASN A 179 7.87 1.98 -22.93
N SER A 180 8.26 0.76 -22.64
CA SER A 180 9.67 0.33 -22.56
C SER A 180 9.82 -1.18 -22.77
N GLU A 181 11.07 -1.67 -22.68
CA GLU A 181 11.37 -3.11 -22.68
C GLU A 181 10.81 -3.86 -21.45
N THR A 182 10.34 -3.11 -20.45
CA THR A 182 9.73 -3.65 -19.21
C THR A 182 8.21 -3.66 -19.36
N ALA A 183 7.58 -4.72 -18.89
CA ALA A 183 6.13 -4.83 -18.94
C ALA A 183 5.58 -5.50 -17.67
N VAL A 184 4.56 -4.88 -17.09
CA VAL A 184 3.74 -5.42 -16.01
C VAL A 184 2.30 -5.38 -16.50
N VAL A 185 1.82 -6.50 -17.02
CA VAL A 185 0.55 -6.56 -17.73
C VAL A 185 -0.43 -7.48 -17.01
N PHE A 186 -1.65 -6.98 -16.82
CA PHE A 186 -2.75 -7.70 -16.20
C PHE A 186 -3.81 -8.06 -17.23
N ASN A 187 -4.26 -9.30 -17.20
CA ASN A 187 -5.49 -9.72 -17.87
C ASN A 187 -6.53 -10.06 -16.80
N ILE A 188 -7.46 -9.15 -16.60
CA ILE A 188 -8.51 -9.27 -15.57
C ILE A 188 -9.45 -10.43 -15.89
N THR A 189 -9.75 -10.63 -17.16
CA THR A 189 -10.69 -11.66 -17.63
C THR A 189 -10.12 -13.07 -17.48
N SER A 190 -8.87 -13.29 -17.88
CA SER A 190 -8.20 -14.59 -17.70
C SER A 190 -7.59 -14.77 -16.32
N ARG A 191 -7.59 -13.71 -15.48
CA ARG A 191 -7.02 -13.69 -14.13
C ARG A 191 -5.54 -14.04 -14.11
N GLU A 192 -4.76 -13.26 -14.85
CA GLU A 192 -3.33 -13.48 -15.01
C GLU A 192 -2.56 -12.15 -14.95
N GLN A 193 -1.31 -12.23 -14.46
CA GLN A 193 -0.34 -11.14 -14.51
C GLN A 193 0.97 -11.64 -15.10
N VAL A 194 1.58 -10.85 -15.98
CA VAL A 194 2.91 -11.08 -16.54
C VAL A 194 3.83 -9.95 -16.10
N ILE A 195 5.01 -10.30 -15.57
CA ILE A 195 6.06 -9.36 -15.15
C ILE A 195 7.33 -9.68 -15.94
N LEU A 196 7.81 -8.71 -16.73
CA LEU A 196 9.00 -8.83 -17.57
C LEU A 196 10.00 -7.72 -17.26
N ASN A 197 11.29 -8.05 -17.26
CA ASN A 197 12.44 -7.14 -17.15
C ASN A 197 12.47 -6.26 -15.89
N THR A 198 11.80 -6.65 -14.84
CA THR A 198 11.97 -6.07 -13.51
C THR A 198 12.06 -7.18 -12.46
N TRP A 199 12.96 -6.99 -11.51
CA TRP A 199 13.22 -7.95 -10.43
C TRP A 199 12.54 -7.55 -9.13
N TYR A 200 12.03 -6.31 -9.07
CA TYR A 200 11.47 -5.73 -7.87
C TYR A 200 10.25 -6.50 -7.37
N GLY A 201 10.36 -7.06 -6.14
CA GLY A 201 9.32 -7.90 -5.55
C GLY A 201 7.97 -7.21 -5.38
N GLY A 202 7.99 -5.89 -5.17
CA GLY A 202 6.80 -5.07 -5.02
C GLY A 202 5.83 -5.09 -6.21
N GLU A 203 6.26 -5.51 -7.42
CA GLU A 203 5.35 -5.68 -8.56
C GLU A 203 4.39 -6.85 -8.34
N MET A 204 4.83 -7.95 -7.75
CA MET A 204 3.96 -9.08 -7.39
C MET A 204 2.98 -8.68 -6.28
N LYS A 205 3.50 -8.03 -5.21
CA LYS A 205 2.71 -7.58 -4.06
C LYS A 205 1.61 -6.61 -4.49
N LYS A 206 2.00 -5.50 -5.10
CA LYS A 206 1.07 -4.43 -5.50
C LYS A 206 0.20 -4.82 -6.69
N GLY A 207 0.66 -5.75 -7.51
CA GLY A 207 -0.14 -6.34 -8.57
C GLY A 207 -1.37 -7.04 -8.00
N MET A 208 -1.20 -7.87 -6.99
CA MET A 208 -2.32 -8.55 -6.35
C MET A 208 -3.22 -7.59 -5.58
N PHE A 209 -2.64 -6.56 -4.94
CA PHE A 209 -3.45 -5.50 -4.34
C PHE A 209 -4.32 -4.77 -5.38
N SER A 210 -3.77 -4.42 -6.53
CA SER A 210 -4.54 -3.83 -7.63
C SER A 210 -5.68 -4.74 -8.09
N MET A 211 -5.46 -6.04 -8.15
CA MET A 211 -6.51 -7.00 -8.51
C MET A 211 -7.59 -7.12 -7.41
N MET A 212 -7.22 -7.12 -6.15
CA MET A 212 -8.19 -7.04 -5.05
C MET A 212 -9.01 -5.74 -5.14
N ASN A 213 -8.38 -4.62 -5.48
CA ASN A 213 -9.05 -3.34 -5.72
C ASN A 213 -10.01 -3.36 -6.93
N TYR A 214 -9.83 -4.27 -7.85
CA TYR A 214 -10.80 -4.49 -8.93
C TYR A 214 -11.95 -5.40 -8.50
N TYR A 215 -11.65 -6.59 -7.99
CA TYR A 215 -12.65 -7.62 -7.76
C TYR A 215 -13.53 -7.37 -6.53
N LEU A 216 -12.97 -6.87 -5.42
CA LEU A 216 -13.71 -6.75 -4.16
C LEU A 216 -14.77 -5.63 -4.17
N PRO A 217 -14.50 -4.40 -4.65
CA PRO A 217 -15.53 -3.38 -4.67
C PRO A 217 -16.73 -3.73 -5.57
N LEU A 218 -16.51 -4.51 -6.63
CA LEU A 218 -17.57 -5.03 -7.48
C LEU A 218 -18.47 -6.05 -6.75
N GLN A 219 -18.00 -6.62 -5.65
CA GLN A 219 -18.75 -7.52 -4.77
C GLN A 219 -19.31 -6.79 -3.54
N GLY A 220 -19.19 -5.47 -3.46
CA GLY A 220 -19.64 -4.67 -2.34
C GLY A 220 -18.75 -4.79 -1.10
N ILE A 221 -17.46 -5.07 -1.27
CA ILE A 221 -16.45 -5.17 -0.20
C ILE A 221 -15.50 -4.00 -0.34
N ALA A 222 -15.25 -3.26 0.76
CA ALA A 222 -14.26 -2.19 0.74
C ALA A 222 -12.85 -2.79 0.63
N SER A 223 -12.06 -2.26 -0.32
CA SER A 223 -10.64 -2.58 -0.49
C SER A 223 -9.83 -1.32 -0.24
N MET A 224 -8.82 -1.38 0.63
CA MET A 224 -8.25 -0.20 1.28
C MET A 224 -6.72 -0.28 1.36
N HIS A 225 -6.07 0.80 0.95
CA HIS A 225 -4.65 1.04 1.21
C HIS A 225 -4.51 1.71 2.57
N CYS A 226 -4.48 0.91 3.62
CA CYS A 226 -4.46 1.36 5.00
C CYS A 226 -3.73 0.37 5.90
N SER A 227 -3.24 0.85 7.03
CA SER A 227 -2.89 -0.02 8.15
C SER A 227 -4.10 -0.20 9.08
N ALA A 228 -4.10 -1.26 9.86
CA ALA A 228 -5.19 -1.57 10.78
C ALA A 228 -4.67 -2.19 12.08
N ASN A 229 -5.28 -1.82 13.19
CA ASN A 229 -5.03 -2.41 14.49
C ASN A 229 -6.34 -2.54 15.29
N THR A 230 -6.27 -3.27 16.39
CA THR A 230 -7.37 -3.39 17.34
C THR A 230 -6.84 -3.33 18.77
N ASP A 231 -7.72 -3.14 19.76
CA ASP A 231 -7.30 -3.21 21.16
C ASP A 231 -6.93 -4.64 21.57
N MET A 232 -6.45 -4.79 22.81
CA MET A 232 -5.99 -6.09 23.32
C MET A 232 -7.11 -7.13 23.45
N ASN A 233 -8.38 -6.69 23.45
CA ASN A 233 -9.56 -7.55 23.49
C ASN A 233 -10.12 -7.87 22.09
N GLY A 234 -9.63 -7.19 21.05
CA GLY A 234 -10.13 -7.35 19.68
C GLY A 234 -11.50 -6.69 19.41
N GLU A 235 -11.91 -5.71 20.21
CA GLU A 235 -13.25 -5.10 20.15
C GLU A 235 -13.28 -3.69 19.55
N ASN A 236 -12.13 -3.02 19.49
CA ASN A 236 -12.00 -1.63 19.03
C ASN A 236 -11.02 -1.53 17.86
N THR A 237 -11.48 -1.88 16.68
CA THR A 237 -10.69 -1.83 15.45
C THR A 237 -10.62 -0.41 14.89
N ALA A 238 -9.42 0.00 14.50
CA ALA A 238 -9.14 1.27 13.83
C ALA A 238 -8.36 1.04 12.53
N ILE A 239 -8.67 1.84 11.52
CA ILE A 239 -7.95 1.84 10.24
C ILE A 239 -7.33 3.21 9.98
N PHE A 240 -6.12 3.21 9.44
CA PHE A 240 -5.29 4.38 9.22
C PHE A 240 -4.91 4.47 7.74
N PHE A 241 -5.41 5.50 7.08
CA PHE A 241 -4.97 5.86 5.73
C PHE A 241 -3.90 6.95 5.82
N GLY A 242 -2.99 6.96 4.88
CA GLY A 242 -1.98 8.01 4.80
C GLY A 242 -0.91 7.69 3.77
N LEU A 243 -0.37 8.73 3.17
CA LEU A 243 0.76 8.62 2.25
C LEU A 243 2.09 8.50 3.01
N SER A 244 3.17 8.25 2.28
CA SER A 244 4.52 8.20 2.87
C SER A 244 4.85 9.48 3.66
N GLY A 245 5.40 9.34 4.85
CA GLY A 245 5.80 10.45 5.72
C GLY A 245 4.68 11.05 6.59
N THR A 246 3.46 10.52 6.52
CA THR A 246 2.34 10.97 7.38
C THR A 246 2.31 10.32 8.76
N GLY A 247 3.12 9.29 8.97
CA GLY A 247 3.19 8.55 10.24
C GLY A 247 2.30 7.31 10.30
N LYS A 248 1.78 6.83 9.16
CA LYS A 248 0.87 5.67 9.10
C LYS A 248 1.41 4.46 9.88
N THR A 249 2.62 3.99 9.57
CA THR A 249 3.24 2.84 10.25
C THR A 249 3.48 3.13 11.73
N THR A 250 4.06 4.28 12.06
CA THR A 250 4.40 4.66 13.43
C THR A 250 3.17 4.77 14.33
N LEU A 251 2.07 5.33 13.82
CA LEU A 251 0.86 5.57 14.60
C LEU A 251 -0.04 4.34 14.70
N SER A 252 -0.03 3.46 13.70
CA SER A 252 -0.77 2.19 13.75
C SER A 252 -0.07 1.12 14.59
N THR A 253 1.24 1.23 14.76
CA THR A 253 2.04 0.39 15.66
C THR A 253 2.07 1.02 17.05
N ASP A 254 1.22 0.52 17.94
CA ASP A 254 1.08 0.99 19.31
C ASP A 254 1.29 -0.19 20.27
N PRO A 255 2.15 -0.08 21.29
CA PRO A 255 2.38 -1.16 22.25
C PRO A 255 1.13 -1.54 23.06
N LYS A 256 0.09 -0.71 23.06
CA LYS A 256 -1.21 -0.99 23.71
C LYS A 256 -2.20 -1.71 22.79
N ARG A 257 -1.85 -1.95 21.53
CA ARG A 257 -2.77 -2.48 20.51
C ARG A 257 -2.16 -3.67 19.78
N LEU A 258 -3.00 -4.43 19.10
CA LEU A 258 -2.60 -5.56 18.26
C LEU A 258 -2.68 -5.16 16.79
N LEU A 259 -1.60 -5.34 16.05
CA LEU A 259 -1.55 -5.09 14.61
C LEU A 259 -2.36 -6.15 13.86
N ILE A 260 -3.22 -5.72 12.94
CA ILE A 260 -3.89 -6.59 11.96
C ILE A 260 -3.01 -6.68 10.72
N GLY A 261 -2.55 -5.54 10.23
CA GLY A 261 -1.62 -5.41 9.11
C GLY A 261 -1.19 -3.96 8.91
N ASP A 262 -0.13 -3.77 8.14
CA ASP A 262 0.52 -2.46 7.99
C ASP A 262 0.15 -1.70 6.71
N ASP A 263 -0.51 -2.33 5.71
CA ASP A 263 -0.61 -1.70 4.38
C ASP A 263 -1.91 -1.96 3.59
N GLU A 264 -2.46 -3.18 3.56
CA GLU A 264 -3.54 -3.56 2.64
C GLU A 264 -4.62 -4.37 3.35
N HIS A 265 -5.87 -3.88 3.30
CA HIS A 265 -6.99 -4.49 4.01
C HIS A 265 -8.28 -4.48 3.19
N GLY A 266 -9.13 -5.47 3.46
CA GLY A 266 -10.52 -5.47 3.08
C GLY A 266 -11.44 -5.25 4.30
N TRP A 267 -12.67 -4.81 4.02
CA TRP A 267 -13.70 -4.67 5.04
C TRP A 267 -15.04 -5.16 4.49
N ASP A 268 -15.52 -6.26 5.03
CA ASP A 268 -16.78 -6.90 4.70
C ASP A 268 -17.73 -6.98 5.91
N ASP A 269 -18.78 -7.78 5.82
CA ASP A 269 -19.76 -7.95 6.91
C ASP A 269 -19.21 -8.68 8.14
N LYS A 270 -18.05 -9.34 8.02
CA LYS A 270 -17.38 -10.04 9.13
C LYS A 270 -16.36 -9.15 9.85
N GLY A 271 -15.97 -8.05 9.23
CA GLY A 271 -15.01 -7.09 9.79
C GLY A 271 -13.87 -6.74 8.84
N VAL A 272 -12.78 -6.26 9.42
CA VAL A 272 -11.56 -5.85 8.72
C VAL A 272 -10.61 -7.04 8.63
N PHE A 273 -10.06 -7.32 7.45
CA PHE A 273 -9.13 -8.41 7.21
C PHE A 273 -7.93 -7.97 6.37
N ASN A 274 -6.77 -8.52 6.69
CA ASN A 274 -5.53 -8.25 5.98
C ASN A 274 -5.51 -9.02 4.64
N PHE A 275 -4.92 -8.42 3.60
CA PHE A 275 -4.65 -9.15 2.35
C PHE A 275 -3.35 -9.94 2.42
N GLU A 276 -2.46 -9.60 3.34
CA GLU A 276 -1.08 -10.04 3.37
C GLU A 276 -0.79 -11.00 4.53
N GLY A 277 0.28 -11.79 4.38
CA GLY A 277 0.84 -12.64 5.43
C GLY A 277 2.07 -12.05 6.10
N GLY A 278 2.52 -10.87 5.70
CA GLY A 278 3.71 -10.22 6.21
C GLY A 278 3.69 -8.72 6.05
N CYS A 279 4.84 -8.09 6.30
CA CYS A 279 5.05 -6.65 6.21
C CYS A 279 6.17 -6.32 5.23
N TYR A 280 6.04 -5.16 4.56
CA TYR A 280 7.02 -4.66 3.60
C TYR A 280 7.37 -3.21 3.89
N ALA A 281 8.42 -3.02 4.70
CA ALA A 281 8.80 -1.73 5.24
C ALA A 281 9.96 -1.08 4.48
N LYS A 282 10.00 0.26 4.45
CA LYS A 282 11.21 1.02 4.10
C LYS A 282 12.21 0.93 5.23
N VAL A 283 13.49 0.80 4.88
CA VAL A 283 14.59 0.72 5.84
C VAL A 283 15.67 1.78 5.63
N ILE A 284 15.47 2.73 4.72
CA ILE A 284 16.38 3.86 4.60
C ILE A 284 16.38 4.67 5.91
N ASN A 285 17.56 4.95 6.44
CA ASN A 285 17.77 5.61 7.73
C ASN A 285 17.07 4.90 8.91
N LEU A 286 16.86 3.59 8.82
CA LEU A 286 16.24 2.82 9.90
C LEU A 286 17.07 2.96 11.19
N ASP A 287 16.39 3.34 12.26
CA ASP A 287 16.97 3.52 13.58
C ASP A 287 16.29 2.60 14.59
N LYS A 288 17.10 1.87 15.34
CA LYS A 288 16.64 0.87 16.30
C LYS A 288 15.77 1.45 17.41
N ASP A 289 16.06 2.66 17.85
CA ASP A 289 15.37 3.28 18.98
C ASP A 289 14.05 3.93 18.54
N SER A 290 14.02 4.44 17.30
CA SER A 290 12.84 5.08 16.72
C SER A 290 11.82 4.09 16.17
N GLU A 291 12.30 2.99 15.56
CA GLU A 291 11.48 1.97 14.89
C GLU A 291 11.88 0.55 15.32
N PRO A 292 11.76 0.24 16.62
CA PRO A 292 12.27 -1.02 17.19
C PRO A 292 11.58 -2.26 16.59
N ASP A 293 10.30 -2.18 16.26
CA ASP A 293 9.56 -3.33 15.72
C ASP A 293 10.08 -3.73 14.34
N ILE A 294 10.33 -2.76 13.45
CA ILE A 294 10.90 -3.03 12.13
C ILE A 294 12.33 -3.54 12.27
N TYR A 295 13.15 -2.89 13.10
CA TYR A 295 14.55 -3.28 13.29
C TYR A 295 14.66 -4.72 13.83
N ASN A 296 13.87 -5.06 14.84
CA ASN A 296 13.88 -6.41 15.44
C ASN A 296 13.26 -7.49 14.53
N ALA A 297 12.43 -7.08 13.57
CA ALA A 297 11.90 -8.00 12.56
C ALA A 297 12.94 -8.40 11.50
N ILE A 298 14.05 -7.65 11.37
CA ILE A 298 15.16 -7.99 10.47
C ILE A 298 16.02 -9.06 11.14
N ARG A 299 15.72 -10.31 10.81
CA ARG A 299 16.37 -11.51 11.32
C ARG A 299 16.21 -12.65 10.31
N ARG A 300 16.61 -13.87 10.65
CA ARG A 300 16.39 -15.04 9.80
C ARG A 300 14.94 -15.04 9.24
N ASN A 301 14.77 -15.34 7.97
CA ASN A 301 13.55 -15.32 7.16
C ASN A 301 13.08 -13.93 6.71
N ALA A 302 13.66 -12.83 7.20
CA ALA A 302 13.48 -11.53 6.57
C ALA A 302 14.33 -11.43 5.28
N LEU A 303 13.83 -10.69 4.30
CA LEU A 303 14.50 -10.42 3.04
C LEU A 303 14.67 -8.92 2.84
N LEU A 304 15.92 -8.45 2.80
CA LEU A 304 16.28 -7.07 2.49
C LEU A 304 16.42 -6.91 0.98
N GLU A 305 16.03 -5.74 0.46
CA GLU A 305 16.18 -5.38 -0.95
C GLU A 305 16.95 -4.06 -1.08
N ASN A 306 18.02 -4.09 -1.88
CA ASN A 306 18.83 -2.94 -2.29
C ASN A 306 19.53 -2.20 -1.14
N VAL A 307 19.74 -2.85 -0.02
CA VAL A 307 20.49 -2.29 1.10
C VAL A 307 21.99 -2.46 0.85
N THR A 308 22.79 -1.48 1.22
CA THR A 308 24.25 -1.60 1.13
C THR A 308 24.78 -2.43 2.30
N VAL A 309 25.52 -3.46 1.97
CA VAL A 309 26.11 -4.42 2.92
C VAL A 309 27.58 -4.60 2.58
N ASP A 310 28.46 -4.45 3.56
CA ASP A 310 29.90 -4.64 3.37
C ASP A 310 30.32 -6.13 3.30
N GLU A 311 31.60 -6.38 3.09
CA GLU A 311 32.17 -7.74 2.99
C GLU A 311 32.04 -8.58 4.26
N ASN A 312 31.80 -7.95 5.40
CA ASN A 312 31.58 -8.58 6.70
C ASN A 312 30.08 -8.78 7.04
N GLY A 313 29.20 -8.42 6.12
CA GLY A 313 27.76 -8.50 6.32
C GLY A 313 27.15 -7.32 7.07
N LYS A 314 27.93 -6.28 7.37
CA LYS A 314 27.45 -5.09 8.08
C LYS A 314 26.57 -4.23 7.18
N ILE A 315 25.40 -3.85 7.69
CA ILE A 315 24.40 -3.08 6.98
C ILE A 315 24.64 -1.57 7.20
N ASP A 316 24.56 -0.79 6.12
CA ASP A 316 24.47 0.66 6.17
C ASP A 316 23.07 1.13 5.72
N PHE A 317 22.16 1.33 6.67
CA PHE A 317 20.81 1.81 6.40
C PHE A 317 20.75 3.27 5.91
N ALA A 318 21.82 4.05 6.10
CA ALA A 318 21.86 5.45 5.68
C ALA A 318 22.35 5.62 4.24
N ASP A 319 22.96 4.59 3.65
CA ASP A 319 23.50 4.66 2.29
C ASP A 319 22.37 4.70 1.25
N LYS A 320 22.43 5.74 0.42
CA LYS A 320 21.48 6.01 -0.67
C LYS A 320 22.08 5.78 -2.06
N SER A 321 23.28 5.23 -2.12
CA SER A 321 24.03 5.08 -3.38
C SER A 321 23.30 4.19 -4.40
N VAL A 322 22.57 3.18 -3.93
CA VAL A 322 21.74 2.30 -4.77
C VAL A 322 20.36 2.93 -4.96
N THR A 323 19.67 3.26 -3.87
CA THR A 323 18.33 3.84 -3.87
C THR A 323 17.96 4.40 -2.51
N GLU A 324 17.03 5.36 -2.47
CA GLU A 324 16.33 5.77 -1.25
C GLU A 324 15.15 4.83 -0.90
N ASN A 325 14.83 3.88 -1.77
CA ASN A 325 13.73 2.93 -1.58
C ASN A 325 14.21 1.55 -1.14
N THR A 326 15.17 1.51 -0.21
CA THR A 326 15.58 0.25 0.43
C THR A 326 14.43 -0.35 1.22
N ARG A 327 14.27 -1.68 1.15
CA ARG A 327 13.13 -2.39 1.71
C ARG A 327 13.53 -3.61 2.53
N VAL A 328 12.62 -4.04 3.37
CA VAL A 328 12.61 -5.36 3.99
C VAL A 328 11.21 -5.97 3.92
N SER A 329 11.12 -7.24 3.56
CA SER A 329 9.93 -8.06 3.76
C SER A 329 10.17 -9.07 4.87
N TYR A 330 9.17 -9.31 5.69
CA TYR A 330 9.21 -10.30 6.77
C TYR A 330 7.81 -10.85 7.07
N PRO A 331 7.71 -12.10 7.58
CA PRO A 331 6.45 -12.65 8.05
C PRO A 331 5.88 -11.79 9.18
N ILE A 332 4.56 -11.65 9.25
CA ILE A 332 3.92 -10.80 10.26
C ILE A 332 4.19 -11.26 11.70
N ASP A 333 4.47 -12.55 11.91
CA ASP A 333 4.81 -13.13 13.21
C ASP A 333 6.19 -12.73 13.74
N HIS A 334 6.99 -12.00 12.92
CA HIS A 334 8.17 -11.30 13.41
C HIS A 334 7.81 -10.12 14.31
N ILE A 335 6.58 -9.61 14.24
CA ILE A 335 6.05 -8.61 15.17
C ILE A 335 5.36 -9.35 16.33
N GLU A 336 5.66 -8.93 17.55
CA GLU A 336 5.17 -9.60 18.76
C GLU A 336 3.67 -9.36 18.99
N LYS A 337 3.22 -8.13 18.85
CA LYS A 337 1.84 -7.71 19.14
C LYS A 337 0.99 -7.67 17.88
N ILE A 338 0.50 -8.83 17.49
CA ILE A 338 -0.39 -9.01 16.34
C ILE A 338 -1.67 -9.73 16.76
N VAL A 339 -2.72 -9.57 15.96
CA VAL A 339 -3.96 -10.34 16.12
C VAL A 339 -3.67 -11.82 15.84
N ARG A 340 -4.18 -12.71 16.70
CA ARG A 340 -4.05 -14.17 16.52
C ARG A 340 -5.42 -14.85 16.65
N PRO A 341 -5.87 -15.69 15.71
CA PRO A 341 -5.16 -15.98 14.44
C PRO A 341 -4.96 -14.70 13.60
N VAL A 342 -3.88 -14.68 12.85
CA VAL A 342 -3.46 -13.48 12.11
C VAL A 342 -4.54 -13.07 11.13
N SER A 343 -4.68 -11.75 10.94
CA SER A 343 -5.21 -11.13 9.74
C SER A 343 -6.66 -10.68 9.76
N SER A 344 -7.41 -10.82 10.84
CA SER A 344 -8.78 -10.29 10.90
C SER A 344 -9.20 -9.79 12.28
N ALA A 345 -10.11 -8.82 12.31
CA ALA A 345 -10.73 -8.30 13.51
C ALA A 345 -12.18 -7.85 13.19
N PRO A 346 -13.01 -7.59 14.19
CA PRO A 346 -14.35 -7.03 13.98
C PRO A 346 -14.34 -5.74 13.15
N GLU A 347 -15.53 -5.29 12.77
CA GLU A 347 -15.73 -4.04 12.00
C GLU A 347 -15.03 -2.86 12.66
N ALA A 348 -14.45 -1.98 11.84
CA ALA A 348 -13.81 -0.77 12.33
C ALA A 348 -14.81 0.17 13.01
N LYS A 349 -14.36 0.78 14.12
CA LYS A 349 -15.08 1.84 14.84
C LYS A 349 -14.51 3.21 14.51
N ASN A 350 -13.25 3.28 14.14
CA ASN A 350 -12.56 4.52 13.83
C ASN A 350 -11.83 4.43 12.50
N VAL A 351 -12.04 5.45 11.67
CA VAL A 351 -11.37 5.64 10.38
C VAL A 351 -10.54 6.91 10.46
N ILE A 352 -9.24 6.81 10.30
CA ILE A 352 -8.30 7.91 10.51
C ILE A 352 -7.57 8.20 9.20
N PHE A 353 -7.74 9.42 8.67
CA PHE A 353 -6.98 9.93 7.54
C PHE A 353 -5.81 10.74 8.07
N LEU A 354 -4.60 10.26 7.84
CA LEU A 354 -3.37 10.95 8.21
C LEU A 354 -2.91 11.85 7.06
N SER A 355 -2.65 13.09 7.37
CA SER A 355 -2.11 14.09 6.44
C SER A 355 -0.96 14.82 7.09
N ALA A 356 0.12 15.08 6.36
CA ALA A 356 1.19 15.96 6.83
C ALA A 356 1.09 17.27 6.05
N ASP A 357 0.39 18.24 6.60
CA ASP A 357 0.21 19.55 5.98
C ASP A 357 1.46 20.42 6.18
N ALA A 358 2.09 20.82 5.08
CA ALA A 358 3.23 21.75 5.10
C ALA A 358 2.83 23.22 4.91
N PHE A 359 1.54 23.52 4.71
CA PHE A 359 1.02 24.88 4.55
C PHE A 359 0.69 25.54 5.90
N GLY A 360 0.53 24.74 6.95
CA GLY A 360 0.20 25.22 8.29
C GLY A 360 -1.27 25.61 8.45
N VAL A 361 -2.16 24.97 7.71
CA VAL A 361 -3.59 25.33 7.61
C VAL A 361 -4.48 24.32 8.32
N LEU A 362 -4.25 23.01 8.11
CA LEU A 362 -5.14 21.99 8.63
C LEU A 362 -5.01 21.84 10.15
N PRO A 363 -6.13 21.68 10.87
CA PRO A 363 -6.11 21.46 12.31
C PRO A 363 -5.50 20.10 12.64
N PRO A 364 -4.97 19.92 13.86
CA PRO A 364 -4.43 18.62 14.31
C PRO A 364 -5.45 17.49 14.22
N VAL A 365 -6.73 17.78 14.44
CA VAL A 365 -7.82 16.81 14.30
C VAL A 365 -9.11 17.49 13.85
N SER A 366 -9.82 16.82 12.94
CA SER A 366 -11.17 17.20 12.50
C SER A 366 -12.08 15.98 12.55
N ILE A 367 -13.31 16.18 13.00
CA ILE A 367 -14.38 15.18 12.95
C ILE A 367 -15.12 15.36 11.63
N LEU A 368 -15.19 14.34 10.80
CA LEU A 368 -15.72 14.43 9.45
C LEU A 368 -17.18 13.94 9.36
N THR A 369 -18.01 14.66 8.60
CA THR A 369 -19.31 14.15 8.14
C THR A 369 -19.12 13.02 7.13
N PRO A 370 -20.15 12.20 6.81
CA PRO A 370 -20.05 11.19 5.76
C PRO A 370 -19.63 11.77 4.41
N GLU A 371 -20.16 12.92 4.02
CA GLU A 371 -19.83 13.60 2.76
C GLU A 371 -18.39 14.14 2.75
N GLN A 372 -17.96 14.74 3.87
CA GLN A 372 -16.56 15.16 4.05
C GLN A 372 -15.61 13.95 4.03
N THR A 373 -16.02 12.85 4.63
CA THR A 373 -15.25 11.60 4.58
C THR A 373 -14.97 11.19 3.14
N LYS A 374 -15.99 11.16 2.27
CA LYS A 374 -15.82 10.86 0.84
C LYS A 374 -14.93 11.88 0.14
N TYR A 375 -15.17 13.18 0.37
CA TYR A 375 -14.40 14.24 -0.28
C TYR A 375 -12.92 14.19 0.04
N TYR A 376 -12.55 14.08 1.32
CA TYR A 376 -11.15 14.06 1.76
C TYR A 376 -10.48 12.71 1.53
N PHE A 377 -11.23 11.63 1.50
CA PHE A 377 -10.74 10.34 1.05
C PHE A 377 -10.38 10.35 -0.44
N LEU A 378 -11.23 10.90 -1.29
CA LEU A 378 -10.95 11.10 -2.72
C LEU A 378 -9.75 12.02 -2.95
N SER A 379 -9.59 13.05 -2.13
CA SER A 379 -8.45 13.96 -2.23
C SER A 379 -7.13 13.29 -1.87
N GLY A 380 -7.08 12.50 -0.79
CA GLY A 380 -5.87 11.80 -0.37
C GLY A 380 -4.68 12.73 -0.19
N PHE A 381 -4.85 13.82 0.57
CA PHE A 381 -3.91 14.93 0.64
C PHE A 381 -2.76 14.69 1.62
N THR A 382 -1.58 15.07 1.19
CA THR A 382 -0.42 15.40 2.05
C THR A 382 0.39 16.50 1.37
N ALA A 383 1.37 17.07 2.07
CA ALA A 383 2.27 18.06 1.49
C ALA A 383 3.71 17.81 1.93
N LYS A 384 4.64 18.21 1.08
CA LYS A 384 6.09 18.18 1.35
C LYS A 384 6.56 19.58 1.71
N LEU A 385 7.35 19.68 2.77
CA LEU A 385 7.99 20.93 3.16
C LEU A 385 9.15 21.26 2.19
N ALA A 386 9.36 22.56 1.95
CA ALA A 386 10.53 23.05 1.21
C ALA A 386 11.85 22.50 1.80
N GLY A 387 12.74 22.04 0.92
CA GLY A 387 14.05 21.52 1.30
C GLY A 387 14.08 20.08 1.84
N THR A 388 12.93 19.39 1.91
CA THR A 388 12.87 17.98 2.36
C THR A 388 13.26 16.98 1.30
N GLU A 389 13.14 17.35 0.02
CA GLU A 389 13.56 16.56 -1.14
C GLU A 389 14.21 17.45 -2.18
N ARG A 390 15.06 16.86 -3.02
CA ARG A 390 15.72 17.58 -4.12
C ARG A 390 14.69 18.17 -5.07
N GLY A 391 14.74 19.49 -5.28
CA GLY A 391 13.85 20.23 -6.16
C GLY A 391 12.57 20.76 -5.49
N ILE A 392 12.34 20.49 -4.22
CA ILE A 392 11.22 21.05 -3.45
C ILE A 392 11.69 22.36 -2.80
N THR A 393 11.30 23.50 -3.38
CA THR A 393 11.69 24.84 -2.95
C THR A 393 10.60 25.58 -2.18
N GLU A 394 9.37 25.08 -2.24
CA GLU A 394 8.18 25.60 -1.55
C GLU A 394 7.29 24.45 -1.09
N PRO A 395 6.35 24.65 -0.16
CA PRO A 395 5.37 23.63 0.20
C PRO A 395 4.63 23.11 -1.02
N THR A 396 4.73 21.81 -1.26
CA THR A 396 4.17 21.18 -2.47
C THR A 396 3.10 20.17 -2.08
N PRO A 397 1.84 20.33 -2.53
CA PRO A 397 0.78 19.40 -2.25
C PRO A 397 0.94 18.12 -3.06
N THR A 398 0.56 17.01 -2.47
CA THR A 398 0.38 15.72 -3.13
C THR A 398 -1.05 15.25 -2.90
N PHE A 399 -1.74 14.94 -3.98
CA PHE A 399 -3.09 14.37 -3.95
C PHE A 399 -3.04 12.98 -4.58
N SER A 400 -3.46 11.99 -3.82
CA SER A 400 -3.52 10.60 -4.27
C SER A 400 -4.88 10.02 -3.90
N ALA A 401 -5.74 9.80 -4.88
CA ALA A 401 -7.10 9.31 -4.66
C ALA A 401 -7.12 8.12 -3.71
N CYS A 402 -7.96 8.17 -2.70
CA CYS A 402 -8.12 7.12 -1.70
C CYS A 402 -6.81 6.71 -1.02
N PHE A 403 -5.82 7.61 -0.95
CA PHE A 403 -4.45 7.37 -0.46
C PHE A 403 -3.69 6.25 -1.20
N GLY A 404 -4.10 5.91 -2.41
CA GLY A 404 -3.53 4.80 -3.17
C GLY A 404 -3.84 4.82 -4.66
N GLN A 405 -3.88 6.00 -5.30
CA GLN A 405 -4.31 6.18 -6.69
C GLN A 405 -3.64 5.21 -7.67
N ALA A 406 -2.36 4.92 -7.49
CA ALA A 406 -1.60 4.02 -8.37
C ALA A 406 -2.14 2.57 -8.41
N PHE A 407 -3.00 2.21 -7.47
CA PHE A 407 -3.53 0.85 -7.30
C PHE A 407 -5.05 0.75 -7.57
N LEU A 408 -5.68 1.85 -7.96
CA LEU A 408 -7.12 1.90 -8.18
C LEU A 408 -7.45 1.53 -9.62
N GLU A 409 -8.14 0.42 -9.79
CA GLU A 409 -8.56 -0.07 -11.12
C GLU A 409 -9.94 0.45 -11.51
N LEU A 410 -10.79 0.79 -10.53
CA LEU A 410 -12.12 1.36 -10.73
C LEU A 410 -12.09 2.87 -10.49
N HIS A 411 -13.14 3.57 -10.89
CA HIS A 411 -13.27 5.00 -10.60
C HIS A 411 -13.19 5.24 -9.09
N PRO A 412 -12.42 6.24 -8.61
CA PRO A 412 -12.17 6.45 -7.18
C PRO A 412 -13.43 6.60 -6.32
N THR A 413 -14.52 7.16 -6.86
CA THR A 413 -15.79 7.28 -6.15
C THR A 413 -16.36 5.93 -5.70
N LYS A 414 -16.05 4.84 -6.40
CA LYS A 414 -16.50 3.50 -6.00
C LYS A 414 -15.89 3.07 -4.65
N TYR A 415 -14.62 3.38 -4.43
CA TYR A 415 -13.94 3.08 -3.16
C TYR A 415 -14.46 3.92 -2.01
N ALA A 416 -14.74 5.21 -2.27
CA ALA A 416 -15.31 6.12 -1.27
C ALA A 416 -16.73 5.69 -0.87
N GLU A 417 -17.54 5.27 -1.82
CA GLU A 417 -18.88 4.73 -1.57
C GLU A 417 -18.84 3.48 -0.70
N GLU A 418 -17.99 2.51 -1.03
CA GLU A 418 -17.88 1.26 -0.25
C GLU A 418 -17.35 1.51 1.16
N LEU A 419 -16.38 2.40 1.35
CA LEU A 419 -15.88 2.77 2.67
C LEU A 419 -16.99 3.37 3.53
N VAL A 420 -17.70 4.37 3.03
CA VAL A 420 -18.75 5.07 3.81
C VAL A 420 -19.93 4.16 4.08
N LYS A 421 -20.30 3.29 3.14
CA LYS A 421 -21.33 2.27 3.35
C LYS A 421 -20.98 1.32 4.51
N ARG A 422 -19.71 0.89 4.61
CA ARG A 422 -19.24 0.10 5.75
C ARG A 422 -19.29 0.90 7.06
N MET A 423 -18.86 2.16 7.01
CA MET A 423 -18.91 3.05 8.19
C MET A 423 -20.33 3.27 8.68
N GLU A 424 -21.28 3.52 7.81
CA GLU A 424 -22.69 3.70 8.17
C GLU A 424 -23.26 2.44 8.84
N LYS A 425 -22.93 1.26 8.29
CA LYS A 425 -23.38 -0.02 8.83
C LYS A 425 -22.79 -0.32 10.22
N SER A 426 -21.51 -0.02 10.44
CA SER A 426 -20.79 -0.28 11.69
C SER A 426 -20.94 0.84 12.73
N GLY A 427 -21.44 2.01 12.33
CA GLY A 427 -21.45 3.23 13.17
C GLY A 427 -20.07 3.87 13.32
N ALA A 428 -19.10 3.52 12.50
CA ALA A 428 -17.75 4.07 12.53
C ALA A 428 -17.75 5.58 12.27
N LYS A 429 -16.79 6.28 12.89
CA LYS A 429 -16.53 7.71 12.70
C LYS A 429 -15.23 7.90 11.96
N ALA A 430 -15.16 8.97 11.15
CA ALA A 430 -13.96 9.36 10.44
C ALA A 430 -13.35 10.66 10.96
N TYR A 431 -12.03 10.71 10.94
CA TYR A 431 -11.24 11.83 11.42
C TYR A 431 -10.14 12.15 10.41
N LEU A 432 -9.88 13.45 10.19
CA LEU A 432 -8.69 13.92 9.51
C LEU A 432 -7.69 14.37 10.57
N VAL A 433 -6.53 13.73 10.63
CA VAL A 433 -5.47 14.02 11.59
C VAL A 433 -4.25 14.59 10.86
N ASN A 434 -3.89 15.82 11.19
CA ASN A 434 -2.71 16.48 10.65
C ASN A 434 -1.49 16.18 11.51
N THR A 435 -0.51 15.48 10.93
CA THR A 435 0.78 15.20 11.55
C THR A 435 1.90 16.14 11.05
N GLY A 436 1.54 17.16 10.28
CA GLY A 436 2.44 18.12 9.66
C GLY A 436 2.75 19.33 10.55
N TRP A 437 2.75 20.49 9.95
CA TRP A 437 3.16 21.77 10.53
C TRP A 437 1.98 22.68 10.83
N ASN A 438 2.19 23.66 11.69
CA ASN A 438 1.23 24.72 11.99
C ASN A 438 1.88 26.11 11.86
N GLY A 439 1.17 27.16 12.28
CA GLY A 439 1.62 28.55 12.16
C GLY A 439 2.88 28.90 12.91
N THR A 440 3.33 28.08 13.87
CA THR A 440 4.60 28.27 14.56
C THR A 440 5.83 27.89 13.69
N GLY A 441 5.61 27.31 12.51
CA GLY A 441 6.66 26.74 11.67
C GLY A 441 7.27 25.45 12.19
N LYS A 442 6.70 24.87 13.24
CA LYS A 442 7.12 23.59 13.82
C LYS A 442 6.13 22.49 13.47
N ARG A 443 6.64 21.28 13.34
CA ARG A 443 5.82 20.10 13.18
C ARG A 443 5.06 19.80 14.48
N ILE A 444 3.80 19.39 14.36
CA ILE A 444 3.00 18.94 15.50
C ILE A 444 3.73 17.79 16.19
N SER A 445 3.85 17.85 17.51
CA SER A 445 4.64 16.87 18.26
C SER A 445 4.03 15.47 18.17
N ILE A 446 4.89 14.45 18.19
CA ILE A 446 4.45 13.06 18.25
C ILE A 446 3.63 12.79 19.53
N LYS A 447 3.93 13.48 20.62
CA LYS A 447 3.19 13.41 21.88
C LYS A 447 1.77 13.91 21.71
N ASP A 448 1.55 15.08 21.11
CA ASP A 448 0.21 15.61 20.85
C ASP A 448 -0.56 14.75 19.85
N THR A 449 0.11 14.30 18.80
CA THR A 449 -0.51 13.37 17.81
C THR A 449 -0.96 12.07 18.47
N ARG A 450 -0.15 11.47 19.35
CA ARG A 450 -0.58 10.27 20.10
C ARG A 450 -1.71 10.55 21.06
N GLY A 451 -1.71 11.70 21.73
CA GLY A 451 -2.83 12.14 22.57
C GLY A 451 -4.14 12.28 21.78
N ILE A 452 -4.07 12.80 20.56
CA ILE A 452 -5.21 12.89 19.63
C ILE A 452 -5.70 11.49 19.23
N ILE A 453 -4.79 10.61 18.86
CA ILE A 453 -5.14 9.22 18.49
C ILE A 453 -5.78 8.51 19.70
N ASP A 454 -5.23 8.64 20.89
CA ASP A 454 -5.80 8.07 22.11
C ASP A 454 -7.25 8.58 22.34
N ALA A 455 -7.49 9.89 22.17
CA ALA A 455 -8.81 10.50 22.30
C ALA A 455 -9.81 10.02 21.24
N ILE A 456 -9.35 9.71 20.04
CA ILE A 456 -10.15 9.08 18.99
C ILE A 456 -10.51 7.64 19.40
N LEU A 457 -9.54 6.87 19.84
CA LEU A 457 -9.69 5.44 20.13
C LEU A 457 -10.55 5.19 21.38
N ASP A 458 -10.45 6.03 22.41
CA ASP A 458 -11.28 5.92 23.62
C ASP A 458 -12.64 6.64 23.52
N GLY A 459 -12.87 7.40 22.44
CA GLY A 459 -14.11 8.12 22.16
C GLY A 459 -14.21 9.50 22.82
N SER A 460 -13.25 9.93 23.65
CA SER A 460 -13.28 11.23 24.35
C SER A 460 -13.30 12.42 23.40
N VAL A 461 -12.82 12.27 22.17
CA VAL A 461 -12.90 13.30 21.12
C VAL A 461 -14.34 13.68 20.78
N LEU A 462 -15.29 12.75 20.88
CA LEU A 462 -16.71 12.99 20.60
C LEU A 462 -17.45 13.65 21.77
N ASP A 463 -16.91 13.55 22.98
CA ASP A 463 -17.45 14.18 24.18
C ASP A 463 -16.89 15.61 24.41
N ALA A 464 -15.83 15.97 23.66
CA ALA A 464 -15.19 17.27 23.76
C ALA A 464 -16.09 18.40 23.19
N PRO A 465 -16.00 19.62 23.74
CA PRO A 465 -16.64 20.78 23.12
C PRO A 465 -15.97 21.06 21.77
N THR A 466 -16.78 21.42 20.76
CA THR A 466 -16.33 21.64 19.40
C THR A 466 -16.68 23.03 18.88
N LYS A 467 -16.01 23.42 17.81
CA LYS A 467 -16.36 24.60 16.99
C LYS A 467 -16.13 24.28 15.50
N MET A 468 -16.69 25.11 14.64
CA MET A 468 -16.49 25.01 13.19
C MET A 468 -15.29 25.85 12.75
N LEU A 469 -14.37 25.24 12.01
CA LEU A 469 -13.26 25.94 11.38
C LEU A 469 -13.74 26.56 10.06
N PRO A 470 -13.51 27.86 9.83
CA PRO A 470 -13.90 28.51 8.56
C PRO A 470 -13.17 27.90 7.35
N VAL A 471 -13.70 28.17 6.15
CA VAL A 471 -13.22 27.73 4.83
C VAL A 471 -13.44 26.23 4.60
N PHE A 472 -12.95 25.38 5.47
CA PHE A 472 -13.08 23.91 5.36
C PHE A 472 -14.34 23.36 6.01
N ASN A 473 -15.00 24.16 6.87
CA ASN A 473 -16.18 23.75 7.64
C ASN A 473 -15.94 22.45 8.45
N PHE A 474 -14.74 22.27 8.96
CA PHE A 474 -14.41 21.17 9.82
C PHE A 474 -14.93 21.40 11.25
N GLU A 475 -15.54 20.39 11.83
CA GLU A 475 -15.79 20.32 13.25
C GLU A 475 -14.49 19.96 13.97
N ILE A 476 -13.99 20.86 14.82
CA ILE A 476 -12.75 20.68 15.57
C ILE A 476 -12.99 20.74 17.07
N PRO A 477 -12.35 19.89 17.88
CA PRO A 477 -12.41 19.98 19.34
C PRO A 477 -11.66 21.24 19.83
N THR A 478 -12.17 21.85 20.89
CA THR A 478 -11.52 23.01 21.52
C THR A 478 -10.64 22.63 22.71
N GLU A 479 -10.80 21.42 23.22
CA GLU A 479 -9.94 20.82 24.25
C GLU A 479 -9.90 19.29 24.10
N LEU A 480 -8.78 18.68 24.41
CA LEU A 480 -8.61 17.22 24.46
C LEU A 480 -7.67 16.84 25.61
N PRO A 481 -7.91 15.70 26.30
CA PRO A 481 -7.02 15.21 27.33
C PRO A 481 -5.59 14.98 26.82
N GLY A 482 -4.60 15.52 27.51
CA GLY A 482 -3.18 15.28 27.20
C GLY A 482 -2.66 15.95 25.93
N VAL A 483 -3.45 16.81 25.28
CA VAL A 483 -3.09 17.57 24.08
C VAL A 483 -2.99 19.06 24.41
N ASP A 484 -1.99 19.74 23.85
CA ASP A 484 -1.87 21.19 23.97
C ASP A 484 -3.07 21.88 23.32
N THR A 485 -3.89 22.56 24.14
CA THR A 485 -5.09 23.28 23.68
C THR A 485 -4.75 24.37 22.65
N GLY A 486 -3.57 24.99 22.75
CA GLY A 486 -3.13 26.07 21.87
C GLY A 486 -2.90 25.67 20.40
N ILE A 487 -2.85 24.37 20.10
CA ILE A 487 -2.64 23.89 18.71
C ILE A 487 -3.95 23.45 18.03
N LEU A 488 -5.03 23.23 18.78
CA LEU A 488 -6.27 22.59 18.26
C LEU A 488 -6.96 23.46 17.21
N ASP A 489 -7.01 24.77 17.38
CA ASP A 489 -7.36 25.69 16.31
C ASP A 489 -6.08 26.21 15.62
N PRO A 490 -5.86 25.87 14.34
CA PRO A 490 -4.64 26.28 13.65
C PRO A 490 -4.48 27.79 13.51
N ARG A 491 -5.57 28.57 13.55
CA ARG A 491 -5.52 30.04 13.53
C ARG A 491 -4.81 30.61 14.77
N ASP A 492 -4.97 29.97 15.93
CA ASP A 492 -4.37 30.40 17.21
C ASP A 492 -2.84 30.16 17.24
N THR A 493 -2.31 29.39 16.29
CA THR A 493 -0.85 29.15 16.16
C THR A 493 -0.13 30.28 15.42
N TYR A 494 -0.86 31.21 14.80
CA TYR A 494 -0.32 32.37 14.09
C TYR A 494 -0.34 33.61 14.98
N ALA A 495 0.70 34.45 14.87
CA ALA A 495 0.73 35.75 15.54
C ALA A 495 -0.38 36.69 15.02
N ASP A 496 -0.71 36.59 13.74
CA ASP A 496 -1.82 37.26 13.09
C ASP A 496 -2.72 36.22 12.41
N PRO A 497 -3.95 36.01 12.88
CA PRO A 497 -4.89 35.09 12.28
C PRO A 497 -5.22 35.34 10.79
N ALA A 498 -5.07 36.59 10.32
CA ALA A 498 -5.26 36.93 8.92
C ALA A 498 -4.27 36.18 7.98
N VAL A 499 -3.08 35.86 8.48
CA VAL A 499 -2.12 35.06 7.72
C VAL A 499 -2.63 33.64 7.51
N TRP A 500 -3.30 33.07 8.52
CA TRP A 500 -3.97 31.77 8.36
C TRP A 500 -5.10 31.86 7.32
N ASP A 501 -5.94 32.90 7.39
CA ASP A 501 -7.06 33.07 6.48
C ASP A 501 -6.59 33.09 5.00
N GLU A 502 -5.50 33.79 4.69
CA GLU A 502 -4.91 33.83 3.35
C GLU A 502 -4.38 32.45 2.90
N LYS A 503 -3.66 31.76 3.79
CA LYS A 503 -3.12 30.42 3.50
C LYS A 503 -4.23 29.37 3.36
N ALA A 504 -5.28 29.50 4.15
CA ALA A 504 -6.45 28.62 4.07
C ALA A 504 -7.17 28.75 2.74
N GLU A 505 -7.32 30.00 2.25
CA GLU A 505 -7.90 30.26 0.93
C GLU A 505 -7.03 29.65 -0.19
N ASP A 506 -5.70 29.78 -0.13
CA ASP A 506 -4.79 29.17 -1.11
C ASP A 506 -4.89 27.64 -1.11
N LEU A 507 -4.83 27.01 0.06
CA LEU A 507 -4.96 25.54 0.17
C LEU A 507 -6.34 25.07 -0.30
N ALA A 508 -7.41 25.79 0.05
CA ALA A 508 -8.76 25.50 -0.41
C ALA A 508 -8.86 25.48 -1.94
N LYS A 509 -8.29 26.49 -2.62
CA LYS A 509 -8.23 26.54 -4.09
C LYS A 509 -7.52 25.30 -4.67
N ARG A 510 -6.47 24.82 -4.02
CA ARG A 510 -5.75 23.61 -4.45
C ARG A 510 -6.60 22.36 -4.33
N PHE A 511 -7.35 22.20 -3.24
CA PHE A 511 -8.31 21.12 -3.05
C PHE A 511 -9.41 21.17 -4.12
N ILE A 512 -10.02 22.31 -4.32
CA ILE A 512 -11.09 22.51 -5.31
C ILE A 512 -10.58 22.16 -6.71
N LYS A 513 -9.41 22.67 -7.09
CA LYS A 513 -8.79 22.37 -8.40
C LYS A 513 -8.53 20.88 -8.58
N ASN A 514 -8.02 20.21 -7.54
CA ASN A 514 -7.78 18.77 -7.60
C ASN A 514 -9.09 17.97 -7.72
N PHE A 515 -10.16 18.43 -7.09
CA PHE A 515 -11.42 17.68 -7.03
C PHE A 515 -12.19 17.65 -8.35
N VAL A 516 -11.98 18.64 -9.25
CA VAL A 516 -12.63 18.73 -10.57
C VAL A 516 -12.56 17.42 -11.35
N LYS A 517 -11.47 16.67 -11.24
CA LYS A 517 -11.30 15.37 -11.92
C LYS A 517 -12.31 14.30 -11.48
N TYR A 518 -12.96 14.47 -10.34
CA TYR A 518 -13.98 13.53 -9.84
C TYR A 518 -15.40 13.93 -10.20
N GLU A 519 -15.59 15.13 -10.77
CA GLU A 519 -16.89 15.65 -11.18
C GLU A 519 -17.37 15.06 -12.52
N SER A 520 -16.63 14.11 -13.08
CA SER A 520 -17.00 13.41 -14.32
C SER A 520 -18.23 12.51 -14.17
N ASN A 521 -18.61 12.15 -12.94
CA ASN A 521 -19.83 11.40 -12.65
C ASN A 521 -20.69 12.09 -11.57
N GLU A 522 -21.93 11.62 -11.41
CA GLU A 522 -22.89 12.22 -10.47
C GLU A 522 -22.46 12.05 -9.01
N ALA A 523 -21.81 10.93 -8.66
CA ALA A 523 -21.32 10.68 -7.31
C ALA A 523 -20.27 11.72 -6.88
N GLY A 524 -19.34 12.08 -7.77
CA GLY A 524 -18.35 13.12 -7.52
C GLY A 524 -18.96 14.51 -7.46
N LYS A 525 -19.86 14.86 -8.40
CA LYS A 525 -20.57 16.15 -8.40
C LYS A 525 -21.31 16.41 -7.08
N ALA A 526 -21.97 15.39 -6.53
CA ALA A 526 -22.72 15.48 -5.28
C ALA A 526 -21.84 15.84 -4.06
N LEU A 527 -20.53 15.65 -4.14
CA LEU A 527 -19.59 15.88 -3.04
C LEU A 527 -18.94 17.27 -3.06
N VAL A 528 -19.10 18.06 -4.10
CA VAL A 528 -18.46 19.38 -4.24
C VAL A 528 -18.74 20.29 -3.04
N ALA A 529 -19.98 20.28 -2.54
CA ALA A 529 -20.39 21.07 -1.38
C ALA A 529 -19.76 20.63 -0.05
N ALA A 530 -19.21 19.42 0.03
CA ALA A 530 -18.53 18.90 1.22
C ALA A 530 -17.05 19.32 1.30
N GLY A 531 -16.52 19.86 0.22
CA GLY A 531 -15.17 20.43 0.15
C GLY A 531 -15.09 21.85 0.74
N PRO A 532 -13.90 22.47 0.62
CA PRO A 532 -13.73 23.87 1.04
C PRO A 532 -14.68 24.82 0.31
N GLN A 533 -15.13 25.84 1.04
CA GLN A 533 -15.99 26.91 0.52
C GLN A 533 -15.27 28.25 0.58
N LEU A 534 -15.19 28.97 -0.54
CA LEU A 534 -14.53 30.27 -0.69
C LEU A 534 -15.55 31.42 -0.74
#